data_b1491e99cf14205e2767f0609e2a77a4
#
_entry.id   b1491e99cf14205e2767f0609e2a77a4
#
_cell.length_a   1.000
_cell.length_b   1.000
_cell.length_c   1.000
_cell.angle_alpha   90.00
_cell.angle_beta   90.00
_cell.angle_gamma   90.00
#
_symmetry.space_group_name_H-M   'P 1'
#
loop_
_entity.id
_entity.type
_entity.pdbx_description
1 polymer ?
#
loop_
_entity_poly.entity_id
_entity_poly.type
_entity_poly.pdbx_seq_one_letter_code
_entity_poly.pdbx_strand_id
1 'polypeptide(L)'
;MRTFPLLANVILAIAIAISGGCASTKTSEGTGEYFDDSWVTTKVKAALFNEPTLKSAEVNVETFKGEVQLSGFVSSEEDIRKAVALTKEVKGVKSVKNDMRVRGR
;
A
#
# COMPACT_ATOMS: atom_id res chain seq x y z
N MET A 1 -22.09 40.32 -20.92
CA MET A 1 -20.85 40.70 -20.26
C MET A 1 -20.87 40.52 -18.77
N ARG A 2 -21.96 40.89 -18.14
CA ARG A 2 -22.00 40.77 -16.69
C ARG A 2 -22.01 39.36 -16.20
N THR A 3 -22.45 38.44 -17.04
CA THR A 3 -22.49 37.05 -16.64
C THR A 3 -21.15 36.39 -16.61
N PHE A 4 -20.17 36.91 -17.34
CA PHE A 4 -18.84 36.28 -17.39
C PHE A 4 -18.16 36.20 -16.04
N PRO A 5 -18.11 37.30 -15.27
CA PRO A 5 -17.45 37.21 -13.96
C PRO A 5 -18.14 36.21 -13.03
N LEU A 6 -19.47 36.15 -13.14
CA LEU A 6 -20.20 35.22 -12.28
C LEU A 6 -19.89 33.78 -12.62
N LEU A 7 -19.85 33.48 -13.91
CA LEU A 7 -19.54 32.13 -14.33
C LEU A 7 -18.12 31.74 -13.92
N ALA A 8 -17.19 32.67 -14.08
CA ALA A 8 -15.81 32.39 -13.67
C ALA A 8 -15.73 32.10 -12.18
N ASN A 9 -16.46 32.85 -11.38
CA ASN A 9 -16.46 32.65 -9.95
C ASN A 9 -17.03 31.29 -9.57
N VAL A 10 -18.08 30.87 -10.25
CA VAL A 10 -18.69 29.59 -9.97
C VAL A 10 -17.73 28.45 -10.29
N ILE A 11 -17.06 28.54 -11.43
CA ILE A 11 -16.11 27.51 -11.83
C ILE A 11 -14.98 27.41 -10.82
N LEU A 12 -14.49 28.54 -10.37
CA LEU A 12 -13.40 28.56 -9.40
C LEU A 12 -13.82 27.93 -8.09
N ALA A 13 -15.04 28.21 -7.66
CA ALA A 13 -15.53 27.64 -6.41
C ALA A 13 -15.62 26.12 -6.49
N ILE A 14 -16.06 25.60 -7.61
CA ILE A 14 -16.16 24.16 -7.80
C ILE A 14 -14.80 23.52 -7.73
N ALA A 15 -13.80 24.11 -8.38
CA ALA A 15 -12.46 23.57 -8.38
C ALA A 15 -11.90 23.52 -6.97
N ILE A 16 -12.12 24.54 -6.19
CA ILE A 16 -11.64 24.58 -4.82
C ILE A 16 -12.31 23.49 -3.98
N ALA A 17 -13.59 23.30 -4.18
CA ALA A 17 -14.30 22.27 -3.42
C ALA A 17 -13.75 20.88 -3.69
N ILE A 18 -13.45 20.59 -4.95
CA ILE A 18 -12.89 19.28 -5.30
C ILE A 18 -11.54 19.09 -4.65
N SER A 19 -10.69 20.10 -4.73
CA SER A 19 -9.37 20.02 -4.12
C SER A 19 -9.48 19.86 -2.60
N GLY A 20 -10.35 20.60 -2.00
CA GLY A 20 -10.56 20.51 -0.56
C GLY A 20 -11.03 19.14 -0.14
N GLY A 21 -11.90 18.53 -0.93
CA GLY A 21 -12.39 17.21 -0.62
C GLY A 21 -11.28 16.17 -0.58
N CYS A 22 -10.41 16.20 -1.56
CA CYS A 22 -9.29 15.27 -1.61
C CYS A 22 -8.35 15.48 -0.43
N ALA A 23 -8.06 16.72 -0.12
CA ALA A 23 -7.17 17.02 0.99
C ALA A 23 -7.78 16.56 2.31
N SER A 24 -9.06 16.75 2.47
CA SER A 24 -9.73 16.33 3.70
C SER A 24 -9.61 14.84 3.93
N THR A 25 -9.78 14.07 2.87
CA THR A 25 -9.70 12.63 2.98
C THR A 25 -8.33 12.20 3.49
N LYS A 26 -7.29 12.77 2.93
CA LYS A 26 -5.94 12.43 3.37
C LYS A 26 -5.67 12.88 4.78
N THR A 27 -6.19 14.02 5.14
CA THR A 27 -5.96 14.56 6.47
C THR A 27 -6.56 13.67 7.54
N SER A 28 -7.73 13.12 7.29
CA SER A 28 -8.37 12.29 8.29
C SER A 28 -7.56 11.02 8.53
N GLU A 29 -6.84 10.55 7.54
CA GLU A 29 -5.99 9.39 7.72
C GLU A 29 -4.74 9.73 8.49
N GLY A 30 -4.37 10.96 8.47
CA GLY A 30 -3.18 11.39 9.19
C GLY A 30 -3.32 11.37 10.69
N THR A 31 -4.45 10.94 11.21
CA THR A 31 -4.59 10.81 12.64
C THR A 31 -3.82 9.62 13.16
N GLY A 32 -2.92 9.18 12.41
CA GLY A 32 -1.83 8.55 12.99
C GLY A 32 -1.72 7.08 12.75
N GLU A 33 -2.56 6.35 13.30
CA GLU A 33 -2.29 4.94 13.42
C GLU A 33 -2.95 4.08 12.35
N TYR A 34 -3.74 4.70 11.49
CA TYR A 34 -4.44 3.94 10.47
C TYR A 34 -3.68 3.95 9.16
N PHE A 35 -3.44 2.77 8.62
CA PHE A 35 -2.85 2.61 7.30
C PHE A 35 -3.81 1.80 6.45
N ASP A 36 -4.14 2.33 5.28
CA ASP A 36 -5.00 1.65 4.35
C ASP A 36 -4.35 0.35 3.87
N ASP A 37 -5.15 -0.72 3.76
CA ASP A 37 -4.62 -2.01 3.32
C ASP A 37 -3.94 -1.93 1.97
N SER A 38 -4.46 -1.11 1.05
CA SER A 38 -3.84 -0.93 -0.25
C SER A 38 -2.46 -0.30 -0.13
N TRP A 39 -2.33 0.67 0.76
CA TRP A 39 -1.04 1.32 0.99
C TRP A 39 -0.05 0.33 1.58
N VAL A 40 -0.50 -0.48 2.54
CA VAL A 40 0.36 -1.49 3.16
C VAL A 40 0.83 -2.49 2.11
N THR A 41 -0.09 -2.97 1.27
CA THR A 41 0.26 -3.91 0.20
C THR A 41 1.35 -3.33 -0.69
N THR A 42 1.19 -2.07 -1.10
CA THR A 42 2.16 -1.42 -1.96
C THR A 42 3.52 -1.33 -1.29
N LYS A 43 3.55 -0.97 -0.02
CA LYS A 43 4.81 -0.84 0.70
C LYS A 43 5.49 -2.19 0.92
N VAL A 44 4.71 -3.22 1.19
CA VAL A 44 5.27 -4.56 1.34
C VAL A 44 5.87 -5.03 0.02
N LYS A 45 5.14 -4.84 -1.07
CA LYS A 45 5.66 -5.23 -2.38
C LYS A 45 6.97 -4.51 -2.69
N ALA A 46 7.04 -3.23 -2.40
CA ALA A 46 8.27 -2.48 -2.64
C ALA A 46 9.43 -3.01 -1.81
N ALA A 47 9.17 -3.31 -0.54
CA ALA A 47 10.21 -3.84 0.33
C ALA A 47 10.74 -5.18 -0.16
N LEU A 48 9.83 -6.07 -0.57
CA LEU A 48 10.23 -7.38 -1.07
C LEU A 48 10.95 -7.26 -2.40
N PHE A 49 10.47 -6.41 -3.28
CA PHE A 49 11.04 -6.25 -4.60
C PHE A 49 12.45 -5.67 -4.56
N ASN A 50 12.75 -4.89 -3.53
CA ASN A 50 14.07 -4.30 -3.37
C ASN A 50 15.11 -5.28 -2.82
N GLU A 51 14.68 -6.45 -2.37
CA GLU A 51 15.60 -7.44 -1.83
C GLU A 51 16.16 -8.28 -2.98
N PRO A 52 17.49 -8.26 -3.20
CA PRO A 52 18.04 -8.95 -4.35
C PRO A 52 17.74 -10.45 -4.39
N THR A 53 17.71 -11.12 -3.23
CA THR A 53 17.47 -12.56 -3.21
C THR A 53 16.03 -12.92 -3.53
N LEU A 54 15.11 -11.92 -3.52
CA LEU A 54 13.70 -12.15 -3.78
C LEU A 54 13.27 -11.67 -5.15
N LYS A 55 14.18 -11.15 -5.96
CA LYS A 55 13.82 -10.57 -7.25
C LYS A 55 13.18 -11.56 -8.20
N SER A 56 13.64 -12.80 -8.17
CA SER A 56 13.10 -13.82 -9.06
C SER A 56 11.97 -14.61 -8.41
N ALA A 57 11.60 -14.27 -7.19
CA ALA A 57 10.54 -14.97 -6.52
C ALA A 57 9.17 -14.52 -7.04
N GLU A 58 8.23 -15.46 -6.99
CA GLU A 58 6.85 -15.16 -7.35
C GLU A 58 6.06 -15.02 -6.06
N VAL A 59 5.96 -13.79 -5.57
CA VAL A 59 5.32 -13.51 -4.29
C VAL A 59 4.11 -12.63 -4.51
N ASN A 60 2.96 -13.11 -4.02
CA ASN A 60 1.73 -12.34 -3.99
C ASN A 60 1.53 -11.78 -2.59
N VAL A 61 1.07 -10.56 -2.52
CA VAL A 61 0.85 -9.87 -1.26
C VAL A 61 -0.59 -9.41 -1.19
N GLU A 62 -1.28 -9.80 -0.12
CA GLU A 62 -2.65 -9.35 0.13
C GLU A 62 -2.73 -8.88 1.57
N THR A 63 -3.42 -7.78 1.78
CA THR A 63 -3.56 -7.20 3.11
C THR A 63 -5.02 -7.02 3.46
N PHE A 64 -5.40 -7.48 4.64
CA PHE A 64 -6.74 -7.32 5.16
C PHE A 64 -6.66 -6.88 6.61
N LYS A 65 -7.10 -5.67 6.89
CA LYS A 65 -7.11 -5.10 8.25
C LYS A 65 -5.76 -5.22 8.93
N GLY A 66 -4.71 -4.97 8.18
CA GLY A 66 -3.36 -4.98 8.72
C GLY A 66 -2.70 -6.34 8.71
N GLU A 67 -3.42 -7.41 8.44
CA GLU A 67 -2.81 -8.72 8.32
C GLU A 67 -2.36 -8.92 6.87
N VAL A 68 -1.08 -9.21 6.69
CA VAL A 68 -0.51 -9.39 5.36
C VAL A 68 -0.31 -10.88 5.11
N GLN A 69 -0.86 -11.35 4.01
CA GLN A 69 -0.67 -12.73 3.58
C GLN A 69 0.30 -12.75 2.42
N LEU A 70 1.35 -13.53 2.56
CA LEU A 70 2.33 -13.74 1.51
C LEU A 70 2.14 -15.13 0.95
N SER A 71 2.05 -15.23 -0.38
CA SER A 71 1.89 -16.53 -1.02
C SER A 71 2.75 -16.56 -2.27
N GLY A 72 2.96 -17.77 -2.80
CA GLY A 72 3.78 -17.95 -3.99
C GLY A 72 4.96 -18.84 -3.74
N PHE A 73 6.00 -18.67 -4.57
CA PHE A 73 7.15 -19.57 -4.56
C PHE A 73 8.45 -18.79 -4.45
N VAL A 74 9.35 -19.30 -3.62
CA VAL A 74 10.66 -18.72 -3.43
C VAL A 74 11.71 -19.84 -3.59
N SER A 75 12.98 -19.46 -3.55
CA SER A 75 14.05 -20.41 -3.83
C SER A 75 14.47 -21.24 -2.60
N SER A 76 14.25 -20.73 -1.40
CA SER A 76 14.73 -21.41 -0.20
C SER A 76 13.89 -21.03 1.00
N GLU A 77 14.04 -21.82 2.07
CA GLU A 77 13.39 -21.49 3.34
C GLU A 77 13.92 -20.19 3.90
N GLU A 78 15.17 -19.90 3.65
CA GLU A 78 15.76 -18.65 4.11
C GLU A 78 15.07 -17.45 3.46
N ASP A 79 14.71 -17.59 2.19
CA ASP A 79 14.01 -16.53 1.49
C ASP A 79 12.64 -16.30 2.11
N ILE A 80 11.97 -17.36 2.57
CA ILE A 80 10.70 -17.22 3.26
C ILE A 80 10.89 -16.40 4.53
N ARG A 81 11.88 -16.74 5.33
CA ARG A 81 12.13 -16.02 6.57
C ARG A 81 12.46 -14.56 6.30
N LYS A 82 13.24 -14.31 5.27
CA LYS A 82 13.61 -12.95 4.91
C LYS A 82 12.39 -12.14 4.48
N ALA A 83 11.54 -12.73 3.65
CA ALA A 83 10.34 -12.04 3.18
C ALA A 83 9.42 -11.72 4.35
N VAL A 84 9.24 -12.64 5.27
CA VAL A 84 8.40 -12.42 6.44
C VAL A 84 8.98 -11.32 7.31
N ALA A 85 10.29 -11.35 7.53
CA ALA A 85 10.94 -10.32 8.35
C ALA A 85 10.80 -8.93 7.74
N LEU A 86 11.04 -8.82 6.45
CA LEU A 86 10.89 -7.54 5.77
C LEU A 86 9.47 -7.03 5.84
N THR A 87 8.50 -7.93 5.69
CA THR A 87 7.10 -7.54 5.75
C THR A 87 6.74 -7.01 7.11
N LYS A 88 7.24 -7.63 8.17
CA LYS A 88 6.92 -7.20 9.52
C LYS A 88 7.43 -5.81 9.83
N GLU A 89 8.45 -5.35 9.12
CA GLU A 89 9.01 -4.02 9.35
C GLU A 89 8.22 -2.91 8.68
N VAL A 90 7.29 -3.24 7.82
CA VAL A 90 6.51 -2.22 7.12
C VAL A 90 5.48 -1.64 8.07
N LYS A 91 5.39 -0.31 8.10
CA LYS A 91 4.41 0.35 8.94
C LYS A 91 3.00 -0.04 8.54
N GLY A 92 2.17 -0.28 9.54
CA GLY A 92 0.80 -0.67 9.29
C GLY A 92 0.57 -2.16 9.27
N VAL A 93 1.64 -2.95 9.24
CA VAL A 93 1.51 -4.40 9.28
C VAL A 93 1.33 -4.85 10.72
N LYS A 94 0.20 -5.49 10.97
CA LYS A 94 -0.11 -5.99 12.32
C LYS A 94 0.31 -7.44 12.49
N SER A 95 0.21 -8.22 11.43
CA SER A 95 0.62 -9.61 11.48
C SER A 95 0.93 -10.07 10.06
N VAL A 96 1.68 -11.17 9.96
CA VAL A 96 2.05 -11.73 8.67
C VAL A 96 1.69 -13.19 8.66
N LYS A 97 0.97 -13.59 7.62
CA LYS A 97 0.64 -14.99 7.41
C LYS A 97 1.44 -15.49 6.20
N ASN A 98 2.25 -16.50 6.41
CA ASN A 98 3.08 -17.05 5.35
C ASN A 98 2.41 -18.25 4.71
N ASP A 99 2.15 -18.12 3.41
CA ASP A 99 1.70 -19.23 2.57
C ASP A 99 2.65 -19.45 1.41
N MET A 100 3.89 -18.99 1.55
CA MET A 100 4.90 -19.21 0.51
C MET A 100 5.46 -20.61 0.59
N ARG A 101 5.89 -21.10 -0.54
CA ARG A 101 6.50 -22.44 -0.64
C ARG A 101 7.82 -22.35 -1.36
N VAL A 102 8.70 -23.30 -1.04
CA VAL A 102 9.98 -23.39 -1.72
C VAL A 102 9.78 -24.11 -3.05
N ARG A 103 10.28 -23.48 -4.12
CA ARG A 103 10.15 -24.03 -5.45
C ARG A 103 10.89 -25.37 -5.55
N GLY A 104 10.27 -26.34 -6.19
CA GLY A 104 10.90 -27.63 -6.38
C GLY A 104 10.70 -28.62 -5.26
N ARG A 105 9.84 -28.28 -4.31
CA ARG A 105 9.58 -29.17 -3.19
C ARG A 105 8.17 -29.67 -3.13
#